data_020bfa64ba59b1ebac1c56684570ef8f
#
_entry.id   020bfa64ba59b1ebac1c56684570ef8f
#
_cell.length_a   1.000
_cell.length_b   1.000
_cell.length_c   1.000
_cell.angle_alpha   90.00
_cell.angle_beta   90.00
_cell.angle_gamma   90.00
#
_symmetry.space_group_name_H-M   'P 1'
#
loop_
_entity.id
_entity.type
_entity.pdbx_description
1 polymer ?
#
loop_
_entity_poly.entity_id
_entity_poly.type
_entity_poly.pdbx_seq_one_letter_code
_entity_poly.pdbx_strand_id
1 'polypeptide(L)'
;MSAKKYFGAFCLYLNYLVHGIGVLVMSLNVHEFEVQWQTDAAGVSVVISSLGLGRLALLVLAGSLSDKSGRRPFVLLGTVTYLTFFIGLLFTHDVGTAYFFGLLAGAANSLLDAGTYPRLMELFPKAPGPAVILVKAFVAAGQFSLPHILSFLVAHELGF
;
A
#
# COMPACT_ATOMS: atom_id res chain seq x y z
N MET A 1 29.17 -8.72 0.10
CA MET A 1 28.33 -7.68 -0.55
C MET A 1 27.01 -8.20 -1.13
N SER A 2 26.96 -9.44 -1.61
CA SER A 2 25.75 -10.04 -2.25
C SER A 2 24.55 -10.21 -1.31
N ALA A 3 24.68 -10.82 -0.13
CA ALA A 3 23.55 -11.13 0.76
C ALA A 3 22.78 -9.89 1.23
N LYS A 4 23.45 -8.80 1.62
CA LYS A 4 22.81 -7.54 2.04
C LYS A 4 21.98 -6.91 0.90
N LYS A 5 22.43 -7.05 -0.34
CA LYS A 5 21.74 -6.56 -1.52
C LYS A 5 20.39 -7.29 -1.73
N TYR A 6 20.42 -8.61 -1.71
CA TYR A 6 19.21 -9.43 -1.89
C TYR A 6 18.24 -9.28 -0.73
N PHE A 7 18.74 -9.21 0.51
CA PHE A 7 17.92 -8.92 1.67
C PHE A 7 17.22 -7.56 1.57
N GLY A 8 17.95 -6.51 1.17
CA GLY A 8 17.35 -5.19 0.95
C GLY A 8 16.27 -5.19 -0.14
N ALA A 9 16.51 -5.88 -1.26
CA ALA A 9 15.51 -6.03 -2.32
C ALA A 9 14.28 -6.81 -1.84
N PHE A 10 14.48 -7.89 -1.08
CA PHE A 10 13.38 -8.68 -0.52
C PHE A 10 12.50 -7.84 0.42
N CYS A 11 13.08 -7.02 1.29
CA CYS A 11 12.31 -6.09 2.12
C CYS A 11 11.48 -5.09 1.29
N LEU A 12 12.03 -4.60 0.16
CA LEU A 12 11.30 -3.73 -0.75
C LEU A 12 10.10 -4.47 -1.37
N TYR A 13 10.27 -5.71 -1.80
CA TYR A 13 9.19 -6.51 -2.35
C TYR A 13 8.10 -6.83 -1.30
N LEU A 14 8.48 -7.12 -0.05
CA LEU A 14 7.52 -7.35 1.03
C LEU A 14 6.62 -6.13 1.29
N ASN A 15 7.14 -4.91 1.19
CA ASN A 15 6.28 -3.71 1.26
C ASN A 15 5.18 -3.73 0.20
N TYR A 16 5.47 -4.25 -0.99
CA TYR A 16 4.48 -4.32 -2.07
C TYR A 16 3.50 -5.48 -1.93
N LEU A 17 3.87 -6.54 -1.23
CA LEU A 17 2.91 -7.56 -0.83
C LEU A 17 1.87 -6.96 0.13
N VAL A 18 2.32 -6.24 1.16
CA VAL A 18 1.44 -5.52 2.10
C VAL A 18 0.61 -4.45 1.37
N HIS A 19 1.21 -3.73 0.43
CA HIS A 19 0.50 -2.78 -0.43
C HIS A 19 -0.62 -3.46 -1.23
N GLY A 20 -0.37 -4.65 -1.78
CA GLY A 20 -1.39 -5.43 -2.50
C GLY A 20 -2.61 -5.74 -1.62
N ILE A 21 -2.38 -6.13 -0.37
CA ILE A 21 -3.44 -6.33 0.62
C ILE A 21 -4.20 -5.01 0.85
N GLY A 22 -3.49 -3.92 1.10
CA GLY A 22 -4.08 -2.62 1.42
C GLY A 22 -4.94 -2.03 0.30
N VAL A 23 -4.61 -2.29 -0.96
CA VAL A 23 -5.43 -1.84 -2.10
C VAL A 23 -6.79 -2.53 -2.13
N LEU A 24 -6.86 -3.81 -1.76
CA LEU A 24 -8.09 -4.60 -1.85
C LEU A 24 -8.89 -4.64 -0.54
N VAL A 25 -8.28 -4.33 0.61
CA VAL A 25 -8.94 -4.52 1.91
C VAL A 25 -10.29 -3.82 1.99
N MET A 26 -10.39 -2.58 1.50
CA MET A 26 -11.66 -1.84 1.51
C MET A 26 -12.67 -2.39 0.49
N SER A 27 -12.21 -2.77 -0.69
CA SER A 27 -13.10 -3.26 -1.76
C SER A 27 -13.67 -4.65 -1.47
N LEU A 28 -12.98 -5.49 -0.71
CA LEU A 28 -13.45 -6.82 -0.34
C LEU A 28 -14.31 -6.82 0.94
N ASN A 29 -14.25 -5.76 1.74
CA ASN A 29 -14.99 -5.64 2.98
C ASN A 29 -15.95 -4.44 2.97
N VAL A 30 -16.59 -4.17 1.82
CA VAL A 30 -17.51 -3.02 1.66
C VAL A 30 -18.60 -3.06 2.71
N HIS A 31 -19.24 -4.21 2.91
CA HIS A 31 -20.33 -4.37 3.87
C HIS A 31 -19.90 -4.07 5.32
N GLU A 32 -18.74 -4.52 5.72
CA GLU A 32 -18.20 -4.26 7.06
C GLU A 32 -17.94 -2.76 7.27
N PHE A 33 -17.41 -2.10 6.25
CA PHE A 33 -17.17 -0.65 6.29
C PHE A 33 -18.45 0.18 6.18
N GLU A 34 -19.51 -0.31 5.51
CA GLU A 34 -20.84 0.33 5.56
C GLU A 34 -21.33 0.43 7.01
N VAL A 35 -21.24 -0.68 7.75
CA VAL A 35 -21.64 -0.74 9.15
C VAL A 35 -20.71 0.11 10.03
N GLN A 36 -19.40 -0.04 9.88
CA GLN A 36 -18.40 0.65 10.69
C GLN A 36 -18.47 2.17 10.54
N TRP A 37 -18.67 2.68 9.32
CA TRP A 37 -18.69 4.13 9.02
C TRP A 37 -20.10 4.69 8.94
N GLN A 38 -21.12 3.90 9.26
CA GLN A 38 -22.54 4.27 9.21
C GLN A 38 -22.94 4.92 7.87
N THR A 39 -22.59 4.26 6.78
CA THR A 39 -22.78 4.74 5.40
C THR A 39 -23.29 3.62 4.50
N ASP A 40 -23.42 3.90 3.22
CA ASP A 40 -23.77 2.94 2.17
C ASP A 40 -22.55 2.62 1.27
N ALA A 41 -22.73 1.72 0.31
CA ALA A 41 -21.69 1.34 -0.66
C ALA A 41 -21.16 2.56 -1.45
N ALA A 42 -21.94 3.59 -1.66
CA ALA A 42 -21.49 4.81 -2.33
C ALA A 42 -20.49 5.57 -1.44
N GLY A 43 -20.78 5.71 -0.14
CA GLY A 43 -19.87 6.32 0.83
C GLY A 43 -18.54 5.57 0.93
N VAL A 44 -18.58 4.23 0.99
CA VAL A 44 -17.34 3.41 0.97
C VAL A 44 -16.56 3.62 -0.34
N SER A 45 -17.25 3.69 -1.49
CA SER A 45 -16.61 3.94 -2.79
C SER A 45 -15.95 5.32 -2.85
N VAL A 46 -16.54 6.34 -2.21
CA VAL A 46 -15.92 7.67 -2.07
C VAL A 46 -14.61 7.57 -1.30
N VAL A 47 -14.58 6.83 -0.20
CA VAL A 47 -13.33 6.58 0.56
C VAL A 47 -12.29 5.85 -0.30
N ILE A 48 -12.68 4.81 -1.03
CA ILE A 48 -11.78 4.10 -1.95
C ILE A 48 -11.20 5.04 -3.00
N SER A 49 -11.98 5.97 -3.54
CA SER A 49 -11.52 6.95 -4.53
C SER A 49 -10.43 7.88 -4.00
N SER A 50 -10.40 8.14 -2.69
CA SER A 50 -9.39 8.98 -2.06
C SER A 50 -7.96 8.44 -2.19
N LEU A 51 -7.79 7.11 -2.33
CA LEU A 51 -6.48 6.51 -2.61
C LEU A 51 -5.90 7.04 -3.92
N GLY A 52 -6.75 7.14 -4.95
CA GLY A 52 -6.34 7.70 -6.25
C GLY A 52 -5.90 9.16 -6.14
N LEU A 53 -6.67 9.96 -5.42
CA LEU A 53 -6.37 11.39 -5.20
C LEU A 53 -5.09 11.59 -4.39
N GLY A 54 -4.92 10.87 -3.28
CA GLY A 54 -3.71 10.92 -2.48
C GLY A 54 -2.46 10.52 -3.27
N ARG A 55 -2.59 9.51 -4.14
CA ARG A 55 -1.51 9.09 -5.04
C ARG A 55 -1.16 10.19 -6.05
N LEU A 56 -2.15 10.76 -6.73
CA LEU A 56 -1.91 11.81 -7.72
C LEU A 56 -1.27 13.05 -7.09
N ALA A 57 -1.70 13.45 -5.90
CA ALA A 57 -1.19 14.63 -5.20
C ALA A 57 0.32 14.56 -4.93
N LEU A 58 0.85 13.38 -4.59
CA LEU A 58 2.26 13.23 -4.24
C LEU A 58 3.14 12.58 -5.32
N LEU A 59 2.57 12.04 -6.40
CA LEU A 59 3.32 11.27 -7.39
C LEU A 59 4.53 12.03 -7.95
N VAL A 60 4.34 13.24 -8.43
CA VAL A 60 5.41 14.06 -9.04
C VAL A 60 6.36 14.61 -7.99
N LEU A 61 5.81 15.08 -6.86
CA LEU A 61 6.60 15.66 -5.78
C LEU A 61 7.52 14.61 -5.14
N ALA A 62 6.98 13.43 -4.81
CA ALA A 62 7.75 12.35 -4.20
C ALA A 62 8.87 11.87 -5.14
N GLY A 63 8.62 11.75 -6.44
CA GLY A 63 9.63 11.38 -7.42
C GLY A 63 10.79 12.37 -7.45
N SER A 64 10.51 13.66 -7.67
CA SER A 64 11.52 14.71 -7.78
C SER A 64 12.32 14.91 -6.47
N LEU A 65 11.65 14.80 -5.31
CA LEU A 65 12.35 14.89 -4.03
C LEU A 65 13.21 13.65 -3.74
N SER A 66 12.73 12.46 -4.11
CA SER A 66 13.49 11.22 -3.94
C SER A 66 14.79 11.22 -4.75
N ASP A 67 14.78 11.85 -5.93
CA ASP A 67 15.98 12.03 -6.74
C ASP A 67 17.03 12.91 -6.07
N LYS A 68 16.61 13.92 -5.31
CA LYS A 68 17.50 14.87 -4.61
C LYS A 68 17.95 14.39 -3.24
N SER A 69 17.05 13.78 -2.47
CA SER A 69 17.29 13.43 -1.04
C SER A 69 17.67 11.97 -0.83
N GLY A 70 17.68 11.17 -1.91
CA GLY A 70 17.93 9.73 -1.87
C GLY A 70 16.66 8.90 -1.65
N ARG A 71 16.75 7.60 -1.92
CA ARG A 71 15.60 6.68 -2.00
C ARG A 71 15.08 6.22 -0.63
N ARG A 72 16.01 6.01 0.32
CA ARG A 72 15.70 5.39 1.60
C ARG A 72 14.67 6.15 2.44
N PRO A 73 14.73 7.49 2.61
CA PRO A 73 13.73 8.23 3.36
C PRO A 73 12.32 8.04 2.82
N PHE A 74 12.15 7.98 1.50
CA PHE A 74 10.85 7.82 0.85
C PHE A 74 10.23 6.46 1.08
N VAL A 75 11.05 5.40 1.03
CA VAL A 75 10.57 4.05 1.39
C VAL A 75 10.13 4.01 2.85
N LEU A 76 10.92 4.58 3.77
CA LEU A 76 10.57 4.61 5.20
C LEU A 76 9.31 5.42 5.46
N LEU A 77 9.22 6.64 4.91
CA LEU A 77 8.04 7.48 5.04
C LEU A 77 6.80 6.78 4.46
N GLY A 78 6.91 6.20 3.27
CA GLY A 78 5.81 5.46 2.67
C GLY A 78 5.35 4.28 3.52
N THR A 79 6.30 3.51 4.09
CA THR A 79 5.99 2.39 4.99
C THR A 79 5.27 2.86 6.26
N VAL A 80 5.77 3.92 6.90
CA VAL A 80 5.13 4.49 8.10
C VAL A 80 3.75 5.05 7.79
N THR A 81 3.61 5.79 6.69
CA THR A 81 2.31 6.33 6.26
C THR A 81 1.31 5.21 5.95
N TYR A 82 1.77 4.11 5.36
CA TYR A 82 0.92 2.94 5.10
C TYR A 82 0.47 2.26 6.41
N LEU A 83 1.38 2.15 7.39
CA LEU A 83 1.05 1.63 8.71
C LEU A 83 0.01 2.53 9.40
N THR A 84 0.18 3.85 9.31
CA THR A 84 -0.79 4.84 9.83
C THR A 84 -2.17 4.67 9.19
N PHE A 85 -2.22 4.41 7.88
CA PHE A 85 -3.48 4.08 7.20
C PHE A 85 -4.16 2.85 7.78
N PHE A 86 -3.44 1.72 7.92
CA PHE A 86 -4.04 0.50 8.48
C PHE A 86 -4.54 0.69 9.91
N ILE A 87 -3.74 1.34 10.76
CA ILE A 87 -4.15 1.65 12.14
C ILE A 87 -5.38 2.58 12.11
N GLY A 88 -5.35 3.64 11.31
CA GLY A 88 -6.45 4.58 11.20
C GLY A 88 -7.74 3.91 10.74
N LEU A 89 -7.66 3.00 9.77
CA LEU A 89 -8.80 2.28 9.25
C LEU A 89 -9.54 1.47 10.33
N LEU A 90 -8.81 0.92 11.31
CA LEU A 90 -9.38 0.16 12.42
C LEU A 90 -10.18 1.04 13.40
N PHE A 91 -9.82 2.31 13.54
CA PHE A 91 -10.40 3.22 14.53
C PHE A 91 -11.33 4.28 13.95
N THR A 92 -11.53 4.31 12.63
CA THR A 92 -12.46 5.26 12.01
C THR A 92 -13.90 4.77 12.11
N HIS A 93 -14.81 5.70 12.42
CA HIS A 93 -16.24 5.44 12.53
C HIS A 93 -17.09 6.35 11.65
N ASP A 94 -16.47 7.13 10.78
CA ASP A 94 -17.15 8.02 9.83
C ASP A 94 -16.40 8.12 8.50
N VAL A 95 -17.15 8.45 7.43
CA VAL A 95 -16.65 8.55 6.05
C VAL A 95 -15.55 9.63 5.92
N GLY A 96 -15.67 10.76 6.62
CA GLY A 96 -14.74 11.88 6.49
C GLY A 96 -13.35 11.52 7.00
N THR A 97 -13.28 10.92 8.19
CA THR A 97 -12.02 10.43 8.77
C THR A 97 -11.43 9.28 7.96
N ALA A 98 -12.28 8.34 7.50
CA ALA A 98 -11.86 7.24 6.63
C ALA A 98 -11.29 7.77 5.30
N TYR A 99 -11.90 8.78 4.71
CA TYR A 99 -11.44 9.45 3.49
C TYR A 99 -10.03 10.05 3.67
N PHE A 100 -9.78 10.69 4.82
CA PHE A 100 -8.44 11.22 5.13
C PHE A 100 -7.38 10.11 5.19
N PHE A 101 -7.69 8.98 5.84
CA PHE A 101 -6.77 7.84 5.86
C PHE A 101 -6.59 7.19 4.48
N GLY A 102 -7.63 7.19 3.65
CA GLY A 102 -7.52 6.78 2.24
C GLY A 102 -6.57 7.68 1.43
N LEU A 103 -6.62 9.01 1.63
CA LEU A 103 -5.63 9.93 1.06
C LEU A 103 -4.20 9.59 1.50
N LEU A 104 -4.01 9.25 2.79
CA LEU A 104 -2.69 8.81 3.30
C LEU A 104 -2.22 7.51 2.64
N ALA A 105 -3.11 6.55 2.39
CA ALA A 105 -2.75 5.33 1.68
C ALA A 105 -2.29 5.60 0.24
N GLY A 106 -2.97 6.50 -0.45
CA GLY A 106 -2.55 6.95 -1.78
C GLY A 106 -1.20 7.67 -1.76
N ALA A 107 -1.01 8.56 -0.81
CA ALA A 107 0.26 9.26 -0.58
C ALA A 107 1.40 8.28 -0.28
N ALA A 108 1.18 7.30 0.60
CA ALA A 108 2.13 6.24 0.92
C ALA A 108 2.56 5.45 -0.31
N ASN A 109 1.61 5.13 -1.21
CA ASN A 109 1.89 4.47 -2.46
C ASN A 109 2.88 5.29 -3.33
N SER A 110 2.65 6.59 -3.48
CA SER A 110 3.56 7.47 -4.25
C SER A 110 4.95 7.57 -3.61
N LEU A 111 5.03 7.63 -2.28
CA LEU A 111 6.30 7.63 -1.56
C LEU A 111 7.07 6.32 -1.75
N LEU A 112 6.38 5.18 -1.64
CA LEU A 112 6.97 3.86 -1.90
C LEU A 112 7.45 3.73 -3.34
N ASP A 113 6.65 4.14 -4.32
CA ASP A 113 7.01 4.10 -5.74
C ASP A 113 8.26 4.94 -6.02
N ALA A 114 8.31 6.16 -5.49
CA ALA A 114 9.44 7.09 -5.66
C ALA A 114 10.76 6.57 -5.06
N GLY A 115 10.70 5.78 -4.01
CA GLY A 115 11.90 5.17 -3.40
C GLY A 115 12.25 3.80 -3.96
N THR A 116 11.27 2.94 -4.19
CA THR A 116 11.49 1.51 -4.47
C THR A 116 11.90 1.25 -5.92
N TYR A 117 11.18 1.81 -6.90
CA TYR A 117 11.49 1.53 -8.31
C TYR A 117 12.91 1.94 -8.70
N PRO A 118 13.35 3.18 -8.46
CA PRO A 118 14.73 3.56 -8.77
C PRO A 118 15.74 2.74 -7.95
N ARG A 119 15.43 2.46 -6.68
CA ARG A 119 16.33 1.66 -5.83
C ARG A 119 16.55 0.24 -6.37
N LEU A 120 15.52 -0.41 -6.87
CA LEU A 120 15.63 -1.73 -7.49
C LEU A 120 16.45 -1.67 -8.78
N MET A 121 16.27 -0.64 -9.61
CA MET A 121 17.09 -0.44 -10.80
C MET A 121 18.58 -0.25 -10.47
N GLU A 122 18.89 0.53 -9.43
CA GLU A 122 20.25 0.72 -8.93
C GLU A 122 20.86 -0.58 -8.35
N LEU A 123 20.04 -1.38 -7.68
CA LEU A 123 20.48 -2.68 -7.13
C LEU A 123 20.73 -3.71 -8.23
N PHE A 124 19.96 -3.71 -9.32
CA PHE A 124 20.03 -4.70 -10.38
C PHE A 124 20.28 -4.07 -11.77
N PRO A 125 21.44 -3.39 -11.97
CA PRO A 125 21.71 -2.65 -13.21
C PRO A 125 21.79 -3.53 -14.46
N LYS A 126 22.07 -4.85 -14.29
CA LYS A 126 22.08 -5.83 -15.38
C LYS A 126 20.70 -6.37 -15.75
N ALA A 127 19.69 -6.19 -14.90
CA ALA A 127 18.34 -6.68 -15.09
C ALA A 127 17.30 -5.75 -14.41
N PRO A 128 17.27 -4.44 -14.75
CA PRO A 128 16.39 -3.49 -14.09
C PRO A 128 14.92 -3.76 -14.37
N GLY A 129 14.57 -4.15 -15.59
CA GLY A 129 13.21 -4.48 -15.98
C GLY A 129 12.61 -5.64 -15.16
N PRO A 130 13.22 -6.83 -15.16
CA PRO A 130 12.78 -7.94 -14.31
C PRO A 130 12.65 -7.58 -12.83
N ALA A 131 13.60 -6.81 -12.26
CA ALA A 131 13.54 -6.39 -10.87
C ALA A 131 12.31 -5.52 -10.56
N VAL A 132 11.94 -4.64 -11.48
CA VAL A 132 10.73 -3.80 -11.34
C VAL A 132 9.45 -4.60 -11.58
N ILE A 133 9.43 -5.50 -12.57
CA ILE A 133 8.26 -6.35 -12.84
C ILE A 133 7.95 -7.23 -11.63
N LEU A 134 8.95 -7.73 -10.92
CA LEU A 134 8.76 -8.56 -9.72
C LEU A 134 7.98 -7.82 -8.62
N VAL A 135 8.05 -6.48 -8.54
CA VAL A 135 7.21 -5.68 -7.64
C VAL A 135 5.72 -5.98 -7.90
N LYS A 136 5.30 -6.03 -9.17
CA LYS A 136 3.91 -6.31 -9.54
C LYS A 136 3.48 -7.74 -9.17
N ALA A 137 4.41 -8.70 -9.24
CA ALA A 137 4.14 -10.06 -8.77
C ALA A 137 3.87 -10.11 -7.26
N PHE A 138 4.63 -9.34 -6.46
CA PHE A 138 4.37 -9.25 -5.01
C PHE A 138 3.07 -8.51 -4.69
N VAL A 139 2.71 -7.45 -5.43
CA VAL A 139 1.37 -6.83 -5.32
C VAL A 139 0.28 -7.86 -5.60
N ALA A 140 0.38 -8.57 -6.72
CA ALA A 140 -0.59 -9.60 -7.09
C ALA A 140 -0.68 -10.74 -6.05
N ALA A 141 0.46 -11.16 -5.49
CA ALA A 141 0.49 -12.15 -4.42
C ALA A 141 -0.24 -11.66 -3.16
N GLY A 142 -0.06 -10.39 -2.78
CA GLY A 142 -0.79 -9.77 -1.68
C GLY A 142 -2.29 -9.72 -1.94
N GLN A 143 -2.69 -9.30 -3.14
CA GLN A 143 -4.09 -9.27 -3.56
C GLN A 143 -4.72 -10.66 -3.57
N PHE A 144 -4.01 -11.67 -4.07
CA PHE A 144 -4.48 -13.05 -4.10
C PHE A 144 -4.58 -13.66 -2.69
N SER A 145 -3.68 -13.34 -1.79
CA SER A 145 -3.67 -13.89 -0.43
C SER A 145 -4.83 -13.38 0.44
N LEU A 146 -5.30 -12.14 0.23
CA LEU A 146 -6.30 -11.50 1.09
C LEU A 146 -7.63 -12.25 1.15
N PRO A 147 -8.29 -12.67 0.05
CA PRO A 147 -9.53 -13.43 0.12
C PRO A 147 -9.38 -14.75 0.89
N HIS A 148 -8.22 -15.42 0.75
CA HIS A 148 -7.95 -16.65 1.47
C HIS A 148 -7.76 -16.42 2.97
N ILE A 149 -7.09 -15.33 3.34
CA ILE A 149 -6.94 -14.93 4.75
C ILE A 149 -8.32 -14.61 5.34
N LEU A 150 -9.15 -13.83 4.65
CA LEU A 150 -10.50 -13.50 5.12
C LEU A 150 -11.37 -14.75 5.25
N SER A 151 -11.38 -15.64 4.26
CA SER A 151 -12.11 -16.90 4.33
C SER A 151 -11.66 -17.79 5.50
N PHE A 152 -10.36 -17.84 5.77
CA PHE A 152 -9.82 -18.56 6.91
C PHE A 152 -10.28 -17.96 8.25
N LEU A 153 -10.24 -16.63 8.39
CA LEU A 153 -10.68 -15.94 9.61
C LEU A 153 -12.18 -16.19 9.89
N VAL A 154 -13.01 -16.05 8.85
CA VAL A 154 -14.46 -16.32 8.96
C VAL A 154 -14.74 -17.78 9.34
N ALA A 155 -14.05 -18.75 8.71
CA ALA A 155 -14.24 -20.17 8.99
C ALA A 155 -13.85 -20.57 10.42
N HIS A 156 -12.99 -19.82 11.10
CA HIS A 156 -12.53 -20.10 12.46
C HIS A 156 -13.15 -19.15 13.51
N GLU A 157 -14.23 -18.43 13.16
CA GLU A 157 -14.90 -17.45 14.04
C GLU A 157 -13.93 -16.39 14.61
N LEU A 158 -12.80 -16.17 13.95
CA LEU A 158 -11.83 -15.12 14.27
C LEU A 158 -12.16 -13.81 13.53
N GLY A 159 -13.37 -13.71 13.01
CA GLY A 159 -13.87 -12.53 12.28
C GLY A 159 -14.18 -11.38 13.23
N PHE A 160 -14.20 -10.19 12.65
CA PHE A 160 -14.46 -8.89 13.27
C PHE A 160 -15.81 -8.79 13.96
#